data_b17eb325d7d67aa28e43717ea924af2d
#
_entry.id   b17eb325d7d67aa28e43717ea924af2d
#
_cell.length_a   1.000
_cell.length_b   1.000
_cell.length_c   1.000
_cell.angle_alpha   90.00
_cell.angle_beta   90.00
_cell.angle_gamma   90.00
#
_symmetry.space_group_name_H-M   'P 1'
#
loop_
_entity.id
_entity.type
_entity.pdbx_description
1 polymer ?
#
loop_
_entity_poly.entity_id
_entity_poly.type
_entity_poly.pdbx_seq_one_letter_code
_entity_poly.pdbx_strand_id
1 'polypeptide(L)'
;MRPRVLVVEHDAERAGTMIGAFSRCFDCRHVGAIEEVMAVLREGHWAAAVVNYNLDGSGNGIEVLQMVRETLPRTFRLVYTEVRSPSSQGNVWRMVYPHFMADVTGPAFITALECAIQELLEPPSLDLPADLTSILADAWTARAPMTRWFLSNLRTAAEQETPVYIYGEPGTGVTRAGGTLREWRREWRARGSPGATAQVLPVQILRVPTLRERLQDLPLLAARCLLEHARQADEPVRRLSRHALEDLVAREWYGNVIELSAVLAHAVQRAGSRLVIEAEDLPRDMQPAWRPSQYAKDWGQRDCIHRQLRTARNVSAASRLEGCSRANYIRLMRRLGIIRADIVTEAVAEGAEESSTVS
;
A
#
# COMPACT_ATOMS: atom_id res chain seq x y z
N MET A 1 5.75 -26.39 -4.66
CA MET A 1 4.81 -26.62 -3.53
C MET A 1 3.91 -25.39 -3.46
N ARG A 2 2.59 -25.54 -3.30
CA ARG A 2 1.71 -24.37 -3.16
C ARG A 2 1.91 -23.72 -1.80
N PRO A 3 1.88 -22.37 -1.69
CA PRO A 3 1.95 -21.70 -0.40
C PRO A 3 0.76 -22.10 0.49
N ARG A 4 1.02 -22.33 1.78
CA ARG A 4 -0.03 -22.69 2.74
C ARG A 4 -0.71 -21.42 3.27
N VAL A 5 -2.04 -21.40 3.21
CA VAL A 5 -2.87 -20.28 3.67
C VAL A 5 -3.83 -20.77 4.76
N LEU A 6 -3.75 -20.13 5.92
CA LEU A 6 -4.68 -20.35 7.02
C LEU A 6 -5.91 -19.44 6.82
N VAL A 7 -7.09 -20.03 6.77
CA VAL A 7 -8.39 -19.32 6.71
C VAL A 7 -9.08 -19.49 8.06
N VAL A 8 -9.28 -18.38 8.77
CA VAL A 8 -9.98 -18.37 10.05
C VAL A 8 -11.33 -17.71 9.88
N GLU A 9 -12.37 -18.54 9.84
CA GLU A 9 -13.75 -18.14 9.57
C GLU A 9 -14.71 -19.07 10.32
N HIS A 10 -15.61 -18.49 11.11
CA HIS A 10 -16.58 -19.26 11.90
C HIS A 10 -17.70 -19.87 11.05
N ASP A 11 -18.08 -19.21 9.96
CA ASP A 11 -19.10 -19.66 9.01
C ASP A 11 -18.49 -20.69 8.04
N ALA A 12 -18.91 -21.95 8.18
CA ALA A 12 -18.39 -23.06 7.38
C ALA A 12 -18.73 -22.96 5.88
N GLU A 13 -19.88 -22.38 5.52
CA GLU A 13 -20.30 -22.21 4.12
C GLU A 13 -19.41 -21.16 3.44
N ARG A 14 -19.17 -20.05 4.13
CA ARG A 14 -18.26 -19.00 3.69
C ARG A 14 -16.83 -19.49 3.58
N ALA A 15 -16.35 -20.20 4.60
CA ALA A 15 -15.03 -20.83 4.57
C ALA A 15 -14.88 -21.76 3.36
N GLY A 16 -15.90 -22.57 3.06
CA GLY A 16 -15.93 -23.45 1.90
C GLY A 16 -15.83 -22.69 0.57
N THR A 17 -16.54 -21.56 0.45
CA THR A 17 -16.50 -20.69 -0.73
C THR A 17 -15.11 -20.08 -0.92
N MET A 18 -14.49 -19.58 0.14
CA MET A 18 -13.12 -19.03 0.12
C MET A 18 -12.09 -20.08 -0.26
N ILE A 19 -12.13 -21.25 0.35
CA ILE A 19 -11.24 -22.36 0.04
C ILE A 19 -11.41 -22.80 -1.41
N GLY A 20 -12.63 -22.87 -1.91
CA GLY A 20 -12.91 -23.17 -3.32
C GLY A 20 -12.23 -22.18 -4.27
N ALA A 21 -12.29 -20.89 -3.95
CA ALA A 21 -11.64 -19.85 -4.71
C ALA A 21 -10.09 -19.91 -4.62
N PHE A 22 -9.55 -20.18 -3.43
CA PHE A 22 -8.11 -20.17 -3.14
C PHE A 22 -7.39 -21.45 -3.58
N SER A 23 -8.08 -22.60 -3.62
CA SER A 23 -7.48 -23.92 -3.85
C SER A 23 -6.72 -24.09 -5.18
N ARG A 24 -6.95 -23.18 -6.14
CA ARG A 24 -6.19 -23.16 -7.40
C ARG A 24 -4.73 -22.72 -7.19
N CYS A 25 -4.50 -21.79 -6.28
CA CYS A 25 -3.21 -21.13 -6.06
C CYS A 25 -2.54 -21.56 -4.75
N PHE A 26 -3.33 -21.91 -3.73
CA PHE A 26 -2.87 -22.13 -2.36
C PHE A 26 -3.28 -23.51 -1.82
N ASP A 27 -2.51 -23.97 -0.82
CA ASP A 27 -2.89 -25.10 0.05
C ASP A 27 -3.57 -24.50 1.30
N CYS A 28 -4.89 -24.66 1.39
CA CYS A 28 -5.70 -23.97 2.38
C CYS A 28 -6.09 -24.88 3.56
N ARG A 29 -5.95 -24.36 4.78
CA ARG A 29 -6.46 -24.96 5.99
C ARG A 29 -7.49 -24.04 6.62
N HIS A 30 -8.66 -24.57 6.92
CA HIS A 30 -9.73 -23.86 7.64
C HIS A 30 -9.68 -24.13 9.12
N VAL A 31 -9.95 -23.09 9.91
CA VAL A 31 -10.16 -23.13 11.36
C VAL A 31 -11.40 -22.31 11.69
N GLY A 32 -12.37 -22.92 12.36
CA GLY A 32 -13.63 -22.29 12.73
C GLY A 32 -13.62 -21.60 14.10
N ALA A 33 -12.75 -22.07 15.01
CA ALA A 33 -12.69 -21.62 16.39
C ALA A 33 -11.30 -21.10 16.76
N ILE A 34 -11.23 -20.06 17.61
CA ILE A 34 -9.97 -19.42 18.02
C ILE A 34 -9.07 -20.39 18.77
N GLU A 35 -9.66 -21.25 19.57
CA GLU A 35 -8.96 -22.22 20.41
C GLU A 35 -8.10 -23.19 19.59
N GLU A 36 -8.50 -23.48 18.37
CA GLU A 36 -7.79 -24.38 17.47
C GLU A 36 -6.62 -23.70 16.74
N VAL A 37 -6.62 -22.37 16.67
CA VAL A 37 -5.63 -21.61 15.88
C VAL A 37 -4.21 -21.90 16.33
N MET A 38 -3.94 -21.90 17.64
CA MET A 38 -2.60 -22.15 18.17
C MET A 38 -2.08 -23.56 17.86
N ALA A 39 -2.96 -24.56 17.84
CA ALA A 39 -2.59 -25.92 17.45
C ALA A 39 -2.17 -25.97 15.98
N VAL A 40 -2.96 -25.34 15.12
CA VAL A 40 -2.72 -25.30 13.67
C VAL A 40 -1.48 -24.47 13.31
N LEU A 41 -1.20 -23.36 14.01
CA LEU A 41 0.02 -22.56 13.79
C LEU A 41 1.30 -23.38 14.07
N ARG A 42 1.25 -24.34 14.99
CA ARG A 42 2.38 -25.22 15.32
C ARG A 42 2.63 -26.32 14.27
N GLU A 43 1.68 -26.58 13.38
CA GLU A 43 1.83 -27.60 12.32
C GLU A 43 2.90 -27.25 11.27
N GLY A 44 3.40 -26.01 11.23
CA GLY A 44 4.48 -25.61 10.32
C GLY A 44 4.40 -24.19 9.81
N HIS A 45 5.00 -23.98 8.63
CA HIS A 45 5.06 -22.66 8.02
C HIS A 45 3.76 -22.31 7.28
N TRP A 46 3.25 -21.12 7.56
CA TRP A 46 2.10 -20.53 6.90
C TRP A 46 2.54 -19.28 6.12
N ALA A 47 2.24 -19.26 4.81
CA ALA A 47 2.56 -18.12 3.97
C ALA A 47 1.64 -16.94 4.26
N ALA A 48 0.35 -17.21 4.51
CA ALA A 48 -0.62 -16.19 4.90
C ALA A 48 -1.63 -16.72 5.92
N ALA A 49 -2.22 -15.80 6.70
CA ALA A 49 -3.40 -15.98 7.51
C ALA A 49 -4.47 -14.97 7.08
N VAL A 50 -5.60 -15.46 6.63
CA VAL A 50 -6.79 -14.68 6.22
C VAL A 50 -7.86 -14.89 7.27
N VAL A 51 -8.15 -13.86 8.05
CA VAL A 51 -8.93 -13.96 9.28
C VAL A 51 -10.18 -13.08 9.19
N ASN A 52 -11.34 -13.62 9.50
CA ASN A 52 -12.54 -12.82 9.68
C ASN A 52 -12.37 -11.95 10.95
N TYR A 53 -12.73 -10.67 10.84
CA TYR A 53 -12.72 -9.75 11.98
C TYR A 53 -13.69 -10.22 13.09
N ASN A 54 -14.90 -10.62 12.71
CA ASN A 54 -15.93 -11.12 13.61
C ASN A 54 -15.88 -12.65 13.66
N LEU A 55 -15.21 -13.18 14.64
CA LEU A 55 -15.32 -14.58 15.02
C LEU A 55 -16.30 -14.65 16.20
N ASP A 56 -17.35 -15.46 16.09
CA ASP A 56 -18.39 -15.69 17.12
C ASP A 56 -19.12 -14.43 17.63
N GLY A 57 -19.21 -13.38 16.80
CA GLY A 57 -19.87 -12.12 17.18
C GLY A 57 -19.10 -11.25 18.18
N SER A 58 -17.96 -11.68 18.68
CA SER A 58 -17.15 -11.00 19.73
C SER A 58 -15.98 -10.15 19.20
N GLY A 59 -15.69 -10.19 17.90
CA GLY A 59 -14.65 -9.36 17.31
C GLY A 59 -13.21 -9.85 17.50
N ASN A 60 -13.01 -11.11 17.78
CA ASN A 60 -11.72 -11.70 18.18
C ASN A 60 -10.72 -12.00 17.04
N GLY A 61 -11.03 -11.65 15.78
CA GLY A 61 -10.10 -11.85 14.67
C GLY A 61 -8.74 -11.17 14.85
N ILE A 62 -8.69 -10.09 15.64
CA ILE A 62 -7.45 -9.37 15.97
C ILE A 62 -6.56 -10.18 16.89
N GLU A 63 -7.14 -10.87 17.88
CA GLU A 63 -6.40 -11.73 18.79
C GLU A 63 -5.72 -12.85 18.03
N VAL A 64 -6.41 -13.42 17.04
CA VAL A 64 -5.83 -14.41 16.12
C VAL A 64 -4.63 -13.83 15.37
N LEU A 65 -4.74 -12.60 14.85
CA LEU A 65 -3.63 -11.98 14.14
C LEU A 65 -2.44 -11.65 15.04
N GLN A 66 -2.71 -11.34 16.31
CA GLN A 66 -1.67 -11.18 17.32
C GLN A 66 -0.96 -12.51 17.60
N MET A 67 -1.70 -13.60 17.78
CA MET A 67 -1.14 -14.94 17.92
C MET A 67 -0.26 -15.32 16.72
N VAL A 68 -0.73 -15.05 15.49
CA VAL A 68 0.04 -15.32 14.28
C VAL A 68 1.32 -14.47 14.26
N ARG A 69 1.25 -13.19 14.65
CA ARG A 69 2.43 -12.30 14.69
C ARG A 69 3.48 -12.80 15.68
N GLU A 70 3.06 -13.21 16.85
CA GLU A 70 3.96 -13.69 17.93
C GLU A 70 4.59 -15.04 17.60
N THR A 71 3.80 -15.94 16.99
CA THR A 71 4.25 -17.31 16.69
C THR A 71 5.01 -17.40 15.37
N LEU A 72 4.52 -16.70 14.33
CA LEU A 72 5.02 -16.76 12.95
C LEU A 72 5.12 -15.34 12.35
N PRO A 73 6.11 -14.54 12.75
CA PRO A 73 6.20 -13.12 12.38
C PRO A 73 6.30 -12.87 10.87
N ARG A 74 6.77 -13.84 10.09
CA ARG A 74 6.89 -13.77 8.63
C ARG A 74 5.63 -14.17 7.88
N THR A 75 4.57 -14.60 8.55
CA THR A 75 3.30 -14.93 7.91
C THR A 75 2.57 -13.64 7.50
N PHE A 76 2.11 -13.56 6.26
CA PHE A 76 1.26 -12.46 5.81
C PHE A 76 -0.07 -12.51 6.58
N ARG A 77 -0.48 -11.38 7.14
CA ARG A 77 -1.67 -11.29 8.00
C ARG A 77 -2.69 -10.38 7.37
N LEU A 78 -3.86 -10.93 7.11
CA LEU A 78 -4.96 -10.20 6.51
C LEU A 78 -6.23 -10.40 7.35
N VAL A 79 -6.91 -9.29 7.63
CA VAL A 79 -8.26 -9.32 8.21
C VAL A 79 -9.27 -8.88 7.16
N TYR A 80 -10.39 -9.53 7.12
CA TYR A 80 -11.55 -9.09 6.35
C TYR A 80 -12.78 -9.02 7.25
N THR A 81 -13.76 -8.22 6.85
CA THR A 81 -15.01 -8.08 7.58
C THR A 81 -16.13 -7.66 6.64
N GLU A 82 -17.33 -8.18 6.89
CA GLU A 82 -18.56 -7.75 6.23
C GLU A 82 -19.23 -6.59 6.97
N VAL A 83 -18.86 -6.35 8.22
CA VAL A 83 -19.43 -5.28 9.03
C VAL A 83 -18.96 -3.93 8.52
N ARG A 84 -19.90 -3.07 8.24
CA ARG A 84 -19.74 -1.81 7.51
C ARG A 84 -18.92 -0.71 8.21
N SER A 85 -18.41 -0.92 9.43
CA SER A 85 -17.51 0.05 10.10
C SER A 85 -16.86 -0.53 11.35
N PRO A 86 -15.56 -0.81 11.37
CA PRO A 86 -14.82 -0.95 12.61
C PRO A 86 -14.43 0.43 13.12
N SER A 87 -15.38 1.16 13.72
CA SER A 87 -15.18 2.55 14.14
C SER A 87 -14.35 2.76 15.42
N SER A 88 -13.86 1.69 16.05
CA SER A 88 -13.34 1.80 17.42
C SER A 88 -11.94 1.24 17.70
N GLN A 89 -11.17 0.76 16.72
CA GLN A 89 -9.98 -0.03 17.07
C GLN A 89 -8.68 0.43 16.40
N GLY A 90 -8.11 1.50 16.93
CA GLY A 90 -6.83 2.07 16.48
C GLY A 90 -5.60 1.14 16.56
N ASN A 91 -5.70 -0.01 17.25
CA ASN A 91 -4.60 -0.97 17.40
C ASN A 91 -4.55 -2.07 16.33
N VAL A 92 -5.66 -2.31 15.61
CA VAL A 92 -5.76 -3.32 14.54
C VAL A 92 -4.72 -3.09 13.46
N TRP A 93 -4.52 -1.84 13.12
CA TRP A 93 -3.70 -1.39 11.99
C TRP A 93 -2.20 -1.59 12.18
N ARG A 94 -1.75 -1.78 13.39
CA ARG A 94 -0.34 -2.12 13.69
C ARG A 94 0.01 -3.58 13.42
N MET A 95 -1.01 -4.44 13.31
CA MET A 95 -0.83 -5.90 13.28
C MET A 95 -1.16 -6.52 11.93
N VAL A 96 -1.79 -5.77 11.06
CA VAL A 96 -2.42 -6.29 9.85
C VAL A 96 -2.00 -5.48 8.63
N TYR A 97 -1.75 -6.15 7.52
CA TYR A 97 -1.79 -5.51 6.21
C TYR A 97 -3.27 -5.24 5.90
N PRO A 98 -3.73 -3.98 5.95
CA PRO A 98 -5.15 -3.69 5.87
C PRO A 98 -5.66 -3.81 4.44
N HIS A 99 -6.04 -5.01 4.06
CA HIS A 99 -6.85 -5.23 2.86
C HIS A 99 -8.30 -5.47 3.32
N PHE A 100 -9.06 -4.39 3.51
CA PHE A 100 -10.50 -4.50 3.59
C PHE A 100 -11.05 -4.66 2.17
N MET A 101 -11.30 -5.88 1.78
CA MET A 101 -11.96 -6.18 0.52
C MET A 101 -13.31 -6.80 0.82
N ALA A 102 -14.35 -6.23 0.24
CA ALA A 102 -15.70 -6.77 0.36
C ALA A 102 -15.85 -8.12 -0.38
N ASP A 103 -14.95 -8.41 -1.32
CA ASP A 103 -14.93 -9.65 -2.09
C ASP A 103 -13.56 -10.32 -1.94
N VAL A 104 -13.46 -11.20 -0.95
CA VAL A 104 -12.24 -12.00 -0.68
C VAL A 104 -12.13 -13.24 -1.59
N THR A 105 -13.13 -13.52 -2.41
CA THR A 105 -13.16 -14.66 -3.34
C THR A 105 -12.87 -14.25 -4.78
N GLY A 106 -12.88 -12.95 -5.06
CA GLY A 106 -12.67 -12.40 -6.40
C GLY A 106 -11.23 -12.59 -6.92
N PRO A 107 -11.05 -12.71 -8.25
CA PRO A 107 -9.73 -12.91 -8.87
C PRO A 107 -8.71 -11.83 -8.48
N ALA A 108 -9.14 -10.57 -8.34
CA ALA A 108 -8.27 -9.47 -7.97
C ALA A 108 -7.69 -9.64 -6.55
N PHE A 109 -8.48 -10.16 -5.61
CA PHE A 109 -8.01 -10.46 -4.26
C PHE A 109 -7.00 -11.60 -4.27
N ILE A 110 -7.28 -12.68 -4.98
CA ILE A 110 -6.39 -13.84 -5.09
C ILE A 110 -5.03 -13.42 -5.65
N THR A 111 -5.02 -12.64 -6.73
CA THR A 111 -3.77 -12.11 -7.32
C THR A 111 -3.02 -11.21 -6.35
N ALA A 112 -3.71 -10.33 -5.62
CA ALA A 112 -3.08 -9.48 -4.61
C ALA A 112 -2.47 -10.31 -3.46
N LEU A 113 -3.16 -11.36 -3.03
CA LEU A 113 -2.65 -12.28 -2.00
C LEU A 113 -1.43 -13.07 -2.50
N GLU A 114 -1.42 -13.54 -3.75
CA GLU A 114 -0.26 -14.16 -4.39
C GLU A 114 0.95 -13.21 -4.41
N CYS A 115 0.75 -11.97 -4.86
CA CYS A 115 1.81 -10.96 -4.88
C CYS A 115 2.36 -10.68 -3.47
N ALA A 116 1.50 -10.57 -2.46
CA ALA A 116 1.91 -10.31 -1.09
C ALA A 116 2.69 -11.49 -0.48
N ILE A 117 2.25 -12.72 -0.74
CA ILE A 117 2.96 -13.93 -0.32
C ILE A 117 4.32 -14.02 -1.00
N GLN A 118 4.38 -13.77 -2.30
CA GLN A 118 5.64 -13.77 -3.05
C GLN A 118 6.62 -12.74 -2.49
N GLU A 119 6.16 -11.53 -2.16
CA GLU A 119 6.97 -10.48 -1.53
C GLU A 119 7.62 -10.92 -0.23
N LEU A 120 6.90 -11.71 0.58
CA LEU A 120 7.41 -12.22 1.86
C LEU A 120 8.33 -13.43 1.73
N LEU A 121 8.10 -14.27 0.73
CA LEU A 121 8.90 -15.48 0.49
C LEU A 121 10.24 -15.16 -0.19
N GLU A 122 10.28 -14.14 -1.01
CA GLU A 122 11.47 -13.70 -1.72
C GLU A 122 12.10 -12.50 -0.99
N PRO A 123 13.24 -12.64 -0.31
CA PRO A 123 13.91 -11.51 0.33
C PRO A 123 14.30 -10.46 -0.73
N PRO A 124 14.24 -9.16 -0.39
CA PRO A 124 14.63 -8.12 -1.33
C PRO A 124 16.08 -8.30 -1.77
N SER A 125 16.32 -8.26 -3.08
CA SER A 125 17.67 -8.23 -3.61
C SER A 125 18.35 -6.93 -3.21
N LEU A 126 19.47 -7.02 -2.49
CA LEU A 126 20.29 -5.87 -2.12
C LEU A 126 21.18 -5.38 -3.26
N ASP A 127 21.16 -6.05 -4.41
CA ASP A 127 21.94 -5.67 -5.57
C ASP A 127 21.34 -4.43 -6.24
N LEU A 128 22.15 -3.40 -6.35
CA LEU A 128 21.82 -2.18 -7.06
C LEU A 128 22.39 -2.22 -8.48
N PRO A 129 21.68 -1.64 -9.47
CA PRO A 129 22.24 -1.51 -10.81
C PRO A 129 23.52 -0.66 -10.78
N ALA A 130 24.47 -1.02 -11.66
CA ALA A 130 25.71 -0.25 -11.81
C ALA A 130 25.45 1.17 -12.31
N ASP A 131 24.44 1.36 -13.15
CA ASP A 131 24.00 2.66 -13.64
C ASP A 131 22.81 3.16 -12.80
N LEU A 132 23.11 4.09 -11.90
CA LEU A 132 22.09 4.75 -11.07
C LEU A 132 21.21 5.74 -11.84
N THR A 133 21.62 6.18 -13.03
CA THR A 133 20.84 7.12 -13.84
C THR A 133 19.58 6.48 -14.40
N SER A 134 19.62 5.17 -14.65
CA SER A 134 18.45 4.38 -15.08
C SER A 134 17.34 4.39 -14.01
N ILE A 135 17.70 4.48 -12.73
CA ILE A 135 16.74 4.53 -11.61
C ILE A 135 15.90 5.81 -11.64
N LEU A 136 16.46 6.90 -12.14
CA LEU A 136 15.75 8.19 -12.24
C LEU A 136 14.87 8.26 -13.48
N ALA A 137 15.20 7.55 -14.53
CA ALA A 137 14.42 7.51 -15.77
C ALA A 137 13.05 6.83 -15.52
N ASP A 138 13.02 5.86 -14.61
CA ASP A 138 11.77 5.16 -14.26
C ASP A 138 10.96 5.95 -13.24
N ALA A 139 9.72 6.26 -13.59
CA ALA A 139 8.77 6.88 -12.66
C ALA A 139 8.52 5.99 -11.44
N TRP A 140 8.62 4.65 -11.61
CA TRP A 140 8.39 3.64 -10.57
C TRP A 140 9.51 2.61 -10.54
N THR A 141 10.00 2.34 -9.33
CA THR A 141 10.89 1.21 -9.09
C THR A 141 10.03 -0.03 -8.87
N ALA A 142 9.77 -0.80 -9.91
CA ALA A 142 8.78 -1.89 -9.87
C ALA A 142 9.44 -3.28 -9.81
N ARG A 143 10.26 -3.55 -8.79
CA ARG A 143 10.77 -4.90 -8.49
C ARG A 143 9.74 -5.73 -7.75
N ALA A 144 9.06 -5.11 -6.78
CA ALA A 144 8.07 -5.77 -5.94
C ALA A 144 6.87 -6.27 -6.77
N PRO A 145 6.41 -7.52 -6.54
CA PRO A 145 5.22 -8.05 -7.18
C PRO A 145 3.99 -7.18 -6.97
N MET A 146 3.81 -6.65 -5.75
CA MET A 146 2.70 -5.76 -5.42
C MET A 146 2.74 -4.45 -6.21
N THR A 147 3.93 -3.87 -6.45
CA THR A 147 4.08 -2.67 -7.28
C THR A 147 3.74 -2.98 -8.74
N ARG A 148 4.23 -4.10 -9.28
CA ARG A 148 3.89 -4.52 -10.64
C ARG A 148 2.39 -4.75 -10.83
N TRP A 149 1.74 -5.41 -9.88
CA TRP A 149 0.29 -5.60 -9.88
C TRP A 149 -0.46 -4.26 -9.85
N PHE A 150 -0.07 -3.34 -8.96
CA PHE A 150 -0.66 -2.00 -8.89
C PHE A 150 -0.52 -1.26 -10.24
N LEU A 151 0.68 -1.25 -10.82
CA LEU A 151 0.94 -0.58 -12.10
C LEU A 151 0.18 -1.21 -13.27
N SER A 152 0.02 -2.54 -13.28
CA SER A 152 -0.81 -3.24 -14.28
C SER A 152 -2.27 -2.77 -14.21
N ASN A 153 -2.85 -2.68 -13.01
CA ASN A 153 -4.23 -2.16 -12.85
C ASN A 153 -4.34 -0.68 -13.22
N LEU A 154 -3.33 0.13 -12.87
CA LEU A 154 -3.27 1.54 -13.24
C LEU A 154 -3.20 1.72 -14.77
N ARG A 155 -2.45 0.83 -15.46
CA ARG A 155 -2.32 0.80 -16.92
C ARG A 155 -3.66 0.45 -17.58
N THR A 156 -4.30 -0.63 -17.13
CA THR A 156 -5.64 -1.04 -17.60
C THR A 156 -6.64 0.10 -17.44
N ALA A 157 -6.62 0.80 -16.31
CA ALA A 157 -7.49 1.93 -16.06
C ALA A 157 -7.19 3.15 -16.96
N ALA A 158 -5.92 3.30 -17.37
CA ALA A 158 -5.53 4.33 -18.34
C ALA A 158 -6.09 4.03 -19.74
N GLU A 159 -5.97 2.77 -20.17
CA GLU A 159 -6.40 2.30 -21.48
C GLU A 159 -7.93 2.27 -21.63
N GLN A 160 -8.64 1.94 -20.56
CA GLN A 160 -10.11 1.93 -20.54
C GLN A 160 -10.72 3.32 -20.33
N GLU A 161 -9.92 4.34 -20.06
CA GLU A 161 -10.37 5.70 -19.72
C GLU A 161 -11.43 5.77 -18.59
N THR A 162 -11.45 4.76 -17.71
CA THR A 162 -12.40 4.71 -16.60
C THR A 162 -12.13 5.81 -15.57
N PRO A 163 -13.15 6.37 -14.89
CA PRO A 163 -12.92 7.24 -13.75
C PRO A 163 -12.13 6.49 -12.65
N VAL A 164 -11.01 7.06 -12.19
CA VAL A 164 -10.12 6.41 -11.21
C VAL A 164 -9.96 7.28 -9.99
N TYR A 165 -10.20 6.68 -8.82
CA TYR A 165 -9.81 7.24 -7.54
C TYR A 165 -8.60 6.48 -7.01
N ILE A 166 -7.56 7.21 -6.68
CA ILE A 166 -6.32 6.65 -6.14
C ILE A 166 -6.18 7.09 -4.69
N TYR A 167 -5.83 6.16 -3.83
CA TYR A 167 -5.61 6.41 -2.41
C TYR A 167 -4.44 5.60 -1.86
N GLY A 168 -3.94 5.99 -0.70
CA GLY A 168 -2.85 5.30 -0.02
C GLY A 168 -2.49 5.98 1.29
N GLU A 169 -1.56 5.40 2.01
CA GLU A 169 -0.95 6.04 3.17
C GLU A 169 -0.14 7.28 2.74
N PRO A 170 0.07 8.25 3.65
CA PRO A 170 1.01 9.34 3.40
C PRO A 170 2.38 8.79 2.98
N GLY A 171 2.97 9.38 1.95
CA GLY A 171 4.29 8.96 1.47
C GLY A 171 4.33 7.73 0.57
N THR A 172 3.19 7.11 0.22
CA THR A 172 3.17 5.96 -0.71
C THR A 172 3.33 6.35 -2.17
N GLY A 173 3.09 7.61 -2.53
CA GLY A 173 3.19 8.10 -3.90
C GLY A 173 1.83 8.24 -4.62
N VAL A 174 0.74 8.52 -3.90
CA VAL A 174 -0.61 8.73 -4.48
C VAL A 174 -0.60 9.80 -5.57
N THR A 175 0.05 10.96 -5.32
CA THR A 175 0.17 12.05 -6.31
C THR A 175 0.95 11.60 -7.56
N ARG A 176 2.04 10.85 -7.37
CA ARG A 176 2.83 10.26 -8.45
C ARG A 176 1.97 9.32 -9.30
N ALA A 177 1.20 8.44 -8.66
CA ALA A 177 0.29 7.51 -9.36
C ALA A 177 -0.74 8.25 -10.22
N GLY A 178 -1.29 9.36 -9.71
CA GLY A 178 -2.18 10.24 -10.48
C GLY A 178 -1.48 10.89 -11.68
N GLY A 179 -0.21 11.29 -11.52
CA GLY A 179 0.62 11.80 -12.61
C GLY A 179 0.84 10.76 -13.71
N THR A 180 1.29 9.57 -13.31
CA THR A 180 1.51 8.44 -14.23
C THR A 180 0.25 8.04 -15.00
N LEU A 181 -0.92 7.98 -14.33
CA LEU A 181 -2.18 7.71 -15.01
C LEU A 181 -2.50 8.73 -16.12
N ARG A 182 -2.30 10.03 -15.82
CA ARG A 182 -2.55 11.09 -16.82
C ARG A 182 -1.60 11.00 -18.01
N GLU A 183 -0.33 10.70 -17.75
CA GLU A 183 0.69 10.52 -18.80
C GLU A 183 0.33 9.34 -19.69
N TRP A 184 0.04 8.18 -19.14
CA TRP A 184 -0.35 7.00 -19.91
C TRP A 184 -1.66 7.18 -20.69
N ARG A 185 -2.64 7.91 -20.17
CA ARG A 185 -3.84 8.30 -20.93
C ARG A 185 -3.52 9.20 -22.10
N ARG A 186 -2.61 10.17 -21.92
CA ARG A 186 -2.18 11.05 -23.00
C ARG A 186 -1.49 10.25 -24.10
N GLU A 187 -0.57 9.36 -23.74
CA GLU A 187 0.08 8.47 -24.69
C GLU A 187 -0.89 7.53 -25.40
N TRP A 188 -1.85 6.97 -24.66
CA TRP A 188 -2.87 6.09 -25.23
C TRP A 188 -3.69 6.79 -26.29
N ARG A 189 -4.17 8.00 -26.02
CA ARG A 189 -4.91 8.84 -26.97
C ARG A 189 -4.08 9.24 -28.18
N ALA A 190 -2.81 9.56 -27.98
CA ALA A 190 -1.89 9.93 -29.06
C ALA A 190 -1.63 8.80 -30.07
N ARG A 191 -1.81 7.54 -29.67
CA ARG A 191 -1.70 6.35 -30.55
C ARG A 191 -2.94 6.10 -31.40
N GLY A 192 -3.93 6.98 -31.40
CA GLY A 192 -5.15 6.85 -32.20
C GLY A 192 -6.11 5.78 -31.69
N SER A 193 -6.00 5.42 -30.42
CA SER A 193 -6.91 4.46 -29.78
C SER A 193 -8.34 5.01 -29.79
N PRO A 194 -9.38 4.14 -29.99
CA PRO A 194 -10.76 4.60 -29.97
C PRO A 194 -11.03 5.27 -28.63
N GLY A 195 -11.46 6.54 -28.68
CA GLY A 195 -11.87 7.28 -27.49
C GLY A 195 -12.94 6.50 -26.74
N ALA A 196 -13.06 6.77 -25.44
CA ALA A 196 -14.02 6.10 -24.58
C ALA A 196 -15.41 6.12 -25.25
N THR A 197 -15.94 4.94 -25.56
CA THR A 197 -17.33 4.80 -25.94
C THR A 197 -18.17 5.42 -24.82
N ALA A 198 -19.26 6.09 -25.16
CA ALA A 198 -20.13 6.81 -24.21
C ALA A 198 -20.81 5.88 -23.15
N GLN A 199 -20.25 4.73 -22.90
CA GLN A 199 -20.66 3.80 -21.84
C GLN A 199 -20.25 4.38 -20.49
N VAL A 200 -21.19 4.41 -19.56
CA VAL A 200 -20.92 4.73 -18.15
C VAL A 200 -20.09 3.60 -17.56
N LEU A 201 -18.78 3.76 -17.62
CA LEU A 201 -17.84 2.79 -17.07
C LEU A 201 -17.87 2.82 -15.52
N PRO A 202 -17.73 1.68 -14.85
CA PRO A 202 -17.67 1.65 -13.40
C PRO A 202 -16.44 2.41 -12.88
N VAL A 203 -16.61 3.12 -11.78
CA VAL A 203 -15.52 3.82 -11.10
C VAL A 203 -14.51 2.79 -10.58
N GLN A 204 -13.25 2.93 -10.95
CA GLN A 204 -12.16 2.15 -10.37
C GLN A 204 -11.57 2.84 -9.15
N ILE A 205 -11.28 2.07 -8.11
CA ILE A 205 -10.63 2.55 -6.91
C ILE A 205 -9.35 1.75 -6.73
N LEU A 206 -8.20 2.44 -6.82
CA LEU A 206 -6.88 1.83 -6.76
C LEU A 206 -6.14 2.28 -5.49
N ARG A 207 -5.63 1.32 -4.74
CA ARG A 207 -4.79 1.59 -3.58
C ARG A 207 -3.32 1.50 -3.95
N VAL A 208 -2.55 2.54 -3.64
CA VAL A 208 -1.09 2.52 -3.77
C VAL A 208 -0.52 1.67 -2.63
N PRO A 209 0.30 0.64 -2.91
CA PRO A 209 0.89 -0.21 -1.89
C PRO A 209 1.82 0.59 -0.97
N THR A 210 1.82 0.23 0.32
CA THR A 210 2.74 0.79 1.31
C THR A 210 4.16 0.30 1.09
N LEU A 211 5.17 0.97 1.65
CA LEU A 211 6.56 0.55 1.48
C LEU A 211 6.82 -0.84 2.08
N ARG A 212 6.18 -1.16 3.21
CA ARG A 212 6.28 -2.48 3.86
C ARG A 212 5.64 -3.63 3.07
N GLU A 213 4.76 -3.32 2.10
CA GLU A 213 4.18 -4.28 1.16
C GLU A 213 4.99 -4.42 -0.14
N ARG A 214 6.06 -3.64 -0.29
CA ARG A 214 6.94 -3.63 -1.47
C ARG A 214 8.41 -3.46 -1.11
N LEU A 215 8.87 -4.22 -0.11
CA LEU A 215 10.25 -4.13 0.38
C LEU A 215 11.30 -4.46 -0.68
N GLN A 216 10.96 -5.23 -1.70
CA GLN A 216 11.85 -5.47 -2.85
C GLN A 216 12.16 -4.18 -3.64
N ASP A 217 11.31 -3.16 -3.56
CA ASP A 217 11.58 -1.86 -4.17
C ASP A 217 12.50 -0.98 -3.30
N LEU A 218 12.64 -1.29 -2.00
CA LEU A 218 13.32 -0.43 -1.03
C LEU A 218 14.75 -0.08 -1.41
N PRO A 219 15.61 -1.02 -1.83
CA PRO A 219 17.00 -0.69 -2.21
C PRO A 219 17.08 0.33 -3.35
N LEU A 220 16.21 0.21 -4.37
CA LEU A 220 16.14 1.14 -5.48
C LEU A 220 15.55 2.50 -5.06
N LEU A 221 14.53 2.50 -4.21
CA LEU A 221 13.95 3.72 -3.66
C LEU A 221 14.96 4.47 -2.80
N ALA A 222 15.76 3.75 -1.99
CA ALA A 222 16.82 4.34 -1.20
C ALA A 222 17.93 4.97 -2.09
N ALA A 223 18.38 4.24 -3.12
CA ALA A 223 19.34 4.77 -4.08
C ALA A 223 18.80 6.02 -4.79
N ARG A 224 17.52 6.03 -5.17
CA ARG A 224 16.86 7.19 -5.75
C ARG A 224 16.82 8.38 -4.81
N CYS A 225 16.44 8.18 -3.55
CA CYS A 225 16.45 9.26 -2.55
C CYS A 225 17.84 9.86 -2.38
N LEU A 226 18.89 9.03 -2.29
CA LEU A 226 20.27 9.50 -2.18
C LEU A 226 20.70 10.28 -3.42
N LEU A 227 20.31 9.85 -4.60
CA LEU A 227 20.61 10.54 -5.85
C LEU A 227 19.88 11.89 -5.95
N GLU A 228 18.62 11.95 -5.53
CA GLU A 228 17.85 13.19 -5.44
C GLU A 228 18.46 14.17 -4.43
N HIS A 229 18.88 13.71 -3.25
CA HIS A 229 19.56 14.52 -2.25
C HIS A 229 20.92 15.06 -2.78
N ALA A 230 21.72 14.21 -3.41
CA ALA A 230 23.00 14.60 -3.98
C ALA A 230 22.85 15.71 -5.05
N ARG A 231 21.83 15.60 -5.90
CA ARG A 231 21.52 16.61 -6.90
C ARG A 231 21.06 17.94 -6.30
N GLN A 232 20.25 17.91 -5.25
CA GLN A 232 19.78 19.12 -4.58
C GLN A 232 20.89 19.86 -3.85
N ALA A 233 21.86 19.11 -3.30
CA ALA A 233 22.98 19.66 -2.55
C ALA A 233 24.23 19.94 -3.42
N ASP A 234 24.21 19.57 -4.69
CA ASP A 234 25.40 19.56 -5.59
C ASP A 234 26.58 18.77 -5.00
N GLU A 235 26.26 17.62 -4.38
CA GLU A 235 27.22 16.75 -3.72
C GLU A 235 27.38 15.39 -4.46
N PRO A 236 28.49 14.68 -4.24
CA PRO A 236 28.65 13.34 -4.80
C PRO A 236 27.62 12.36 -4.23
N VAL A 237 27.14 11.44 -5.08
CA VAL A 237 26.16 10.42 -4.68
C VAL A 237 26.80 9.44 -3.70
N ARG A 238 26.22 9.32 -2.52
CA ARG A 238 26.62 8.33 -1.52
C ARG A 238 25.96 6.97 -1.80
N ARG A 239 26.60 5.92 -1.30
CA ARG A 239 26.10 4.55 -1.39
C ARG A 239 25.81 4.01 0.01
N LEU A 240 24.85 3.11 0.11
CA LEU A 240 24.60 2.37 1.34
C LEU A 240 25.51 1.14 1.39
N SER A 241 26.08 0.86 2.56
CA SER A 241 26.70 -0.43 2.82
C SER A 241 25.63 -1.53 2.86
N ARG A 242 26.08 -2.79 2.74
CA ARG A 242 25.18 -3.94 2.83
C ARG A 242 24.43 -3.98 4.18
N HIS A 243 25.15 -3.76 5.27
CA HIS A 243 24.54 -3.72 6.61
C HIS A 243 23.53 -2.58 6.77
N ALA A 244 23.78 -1.41 6.17
CA ALA A 244 22.83 -0.31 6.16
C ALA A 244 21.56 -0.68 5.40
N LEU A 245 21.66 -1.37 4.26
CA LEU A 245 20.49 -1.85 3.51
C LEU A 245 19.71 -2.91 4.29
N GLU A 246 20.40 -3.84 4.96
CA GLU A 246 19.76 -4.87 5.80
C GLU A 246 18.97 -4.23 6.96
N ASP A 247 19.55 -3.21 7.62
CA ASP A 247 18.86 -2.43 8.65
C ASP A 247 17.61 -1.74 8.09
N LEU A 248 17.72 -1.07 6.94
CA LEU A 248 16.58 -0.41 6.31
C LEU A 248 15.46 -1.39 5.96
N VAL A 249 15.78 -2.59 5.45
CA VAL A 249 14.80 -3.62 5.12
C VAL A 249 14.09 -4.16 6.37
N ALA A 250 14.74 -4.16 7.52
CA ALA A 250 14.17 -4.64 8.78
C ALA A 250 13.15 -3.69 9.43
N ARG A 251 13.05 -2.44 8.94
CA ARG A 251 12.16 -1.41 9.53
C ARG A 251 10.73 -1.49 9.01
N GLU A 252 9.78 -1.00 9.81
CA GLU A 252 8.33 -1.06 9.49
C GLU A 252 7.80 0.07 8.58
N TRP A 253 8.52 1.15 8.38
CA TRP A 253 8.23 2.24 7.42
C TRP A 253 6.79 2.79 7.45
N TYR A 254 6.29 3.23 8.60
CA TYR A 254 4.94 3.81 8.73
C TYR A 254 4.73 5.10 7.95
N GLY A 255 5.77 5.91 7.77
CA GLY A 255 5.78 7.12 6.93
C GLY A 255 6.19 6.86 5.48
N ASN A 256 6.34 5.59 5.09
CA ASN A 256 6.62 5.16 3.72
C ASN A 256 7.88 5.85 3.13
N VAL A 257 7.83 6.30 1.87
CA VAL A 257 8.98 6.90 1.17
C VAL A 257 9.37 8.26 1.76
N ILE A 258 8.45 8.99 2.38
CA ILE A 258 8.78 10.26 3.07
C ILE A 258 9.68 9.98 4.27
N GLU A 259 9.35 8.96 5.07
CA GLU A 259 10.18 8.53 6.20
C GLU A 259 11.54 8.02 5.72
N LEU A 260 11.57 7.19 4.69
CA LEU A 260 12.80 6.70 4.08
C LEU A 260 13.71 7.86 3.64
N SER A 261 13.15 8.84 2.95
CA SER A 261 13.91 10.03 2.51
C SER A 261 14.48 10.82 3.68
N ALA A 262 13.71 11.02 4.76
CA ALA A 262 14.15 11.72 5.95
C ALA A 262 15.25 10.96 6.70
N VAL A 263 15.12 9.64 6.83
CA VAL A 263 16.14 8.75 7.42
C VAL A 263 17.44 8.85 6.64
N LEU A 264 17.38 8.81 5.31
CA LEU A 264 18.55 8.89 4.45
C LEU A 264 19.19 10.29 4.46
N ALA A 265 18.40 11.37 4.49
CA ALA A 265 18.94 12.72 4.65
C ALA A 265 19.74 12.86 5.94
N HIS A 266 19.23 12.34 7.05
CA HIS A 266 19.93 12.33 8.32
C HIS A 266 21.22 11.48 8.26
N ALA A 267 21.16 10.30 7.62
CA ALA A 267 22.32 9.42 7.46
C ALA A 267 23.41 10.07 6.60
N VAL A 268 23.05 10.81 5.56
CA VAL A 268 23.96 11.62 4.73
C VAL A 268 24.71 12.64 5.60
N GLN A 269 24.02 13.35 6.47
CA GLN A 269 24.62 14.33 7.38
C GLN A 269 25.60 13.66 8.36
N ARG A 270 25.27 12.49 8.92
CA ARG A 270 26.13 11.75 9.84
C ARG A 270 27.34 11.13 9.14
N ALA A 271 27.20 10.67 7.91
CA ALA A 271 28.31 10.16 7.13
C ALA A 271 29.39 11.25 6.80
N GLY A 272 28.99 12.53 6.83
CA GLY A 272 29.89 13.66 6.55
C GLY A 272 30.53 13.54 5.18
N SER A 273 31.84 13.51 5.09
CA SER A 273 32.61 13.41 3.83
C SER A 273 32.72 11.98 3.28
N ARG A 274 32.24 10.96 4.01
CA ARG A 274 32.31 9.57 3.57
C ARG A 274 31.33 9.32 2.42
N LEU A 275 31.77 8.57 1.41
CA LEU A 275 30.95 8.20 0.26
C LEU A 275 30.07 6.96 0.54
N VAL A 276 30.34 6.25 1.63
CA VAL A 276 29.57 5.08 2.07
C VAL A 276 28.86 5.40 3.37
N ILE A 277 27.56 5.18 3.40
CA ILE A 277 26.72 5.28 4.59
C ILE A 277 26.67 3.91 5.24
N GLU A 278 27.11 3.84 6.50
CA GLU A 278 27.11 2.63 7.30
C GLU A 278 25.83 2.52 8.14
N ALA A 279 25.55 1.34 8.69
CA ALA A 279 24.37 1.11 9.53
C ALA A 279 24.35 2.04 10.77
N GLU A 280 25.52 2.42 11.28
CA GLU A 280 25.67 3.32 12.43
C GLU A 280 25.27 4.77 12.12
N ASP A 281 25.27 5.16 10.85
CA ASP A 281 24.84 6.48 10.40
C ASP A 281 23.31 6.58 10.36
N LEU A 282 22.62 5.45 10.31
CA LEU A 282 21.16 5.41 10.32
C LEU A 282 20.63 5.77 11.72
N PRO A 283 19.64 6.66 11.83
CA PRO A 283 19.02 6.99 13.11
C PRO A 283 18.25 5.77 13.65
N ARG A 284 18.43 5.42 14.93
CA ARG A 284 17.76 4.28 15.58
C ARG A 284 16.33 4.59 15.96
N ASP A 285 16.01 5.84 16.32
CA ASP A 285 14.75 6.24 16.94
C ASP A 285 14.02 7.37 16.20
N MET A 286 14.12 7.45 14.86
CA MET A 286 13.26 8.37 14.13
C MET A 286 11.81 7.91 14.24
N GLN A 287 11.06 8.55 15.14
CA GLN A 287 9.64 8.40 15.15
C GLN A 287 9.06 9.11 13.92
N PRO A 288 8.22 8.43 13.10
CA PRO A 288 7.57 9.10 12.00
C PRO A 288 6.78 10.29 12.54
N ALA A 289 6.87 11.44 11.87
CA ALA A 289 6.06 12.62 12.20
C ALA A 289 4.54 12.32 12.19
N TRP A 290 4.20 11.15 11.70
CA TRP A 290 2.87 10.63 11.55
C TRP A 290 2.55 9.53 12.59
N ARG A 291 1.42 9.69 13.32
CA ARG A 291 1.03 8.74 14.36
C ARG A 291 0.06 7.68 13.82
N PRO A 292 0.32 6.37 14.08
CA PRO A 292 -0.56 5.28 13.65
C PRO A 292 -2.02 5.44 14.12
N SER A 293 -2.26 6.07 15.27
CA SER A 293 -3.61 6.33 15.80
C SER A 293 -4.44 7.31 14.95
N GLN A 294 -3.77 8.25 14.26
CA GLN A 294 -4.44 9.20 13.38
C GLN A 294 -4.85 8.55 12.07
N TYR A 295 -4.01 7.65 11.55
CA TYR A 295 -4.31 6.87 10.35
C TYR A 295 -5.51 5.95 10.53
N ALA A 296 -5.66 5.32 11.69
CA ALA A 296 -6.80 4.44 11.97
C ALA A 296 -8.14 5.21 11.96
N LYS A 297 -8.17 6.45 12.49
CA LYS A 297 -9.36 7.31 12.41
C LYS A 297 -9.69 7.71 10.98
N ASP A 298 -8.66 8.08 10.21
CA ASP A 298 -8.82 8.48 8.81
C ASP A 298 -9.23 7.31 7.92
N TRP A 299 -8.87 6.06 8.29
CA TRP A 299 -9.21 4.88 7.51
C TRP A 299 -10.72 4.61 7.44
N GLY A 300 -11.42 4.65 8.56
CA GLY A 300 -12.88 4.49 8.59
C GLY A 300 -13.59 5.52 7.70
N GLN A 301 -13.12 6.78 7.71
CA GLN A 301 -13.63 7.82 6.82
C GLN A 301 -13.28 7.55 5.35
N ARG A 302 -12.08 7.06 5.05
CA ARG A 302 -11.70 6.66 3.69
C ARG A 302 -12.59 5.56 3.16
N ASP A 303 -12.82 4.51 3.95
CA ASP A 303 -13.69 3.41 3.56
C ASP A 303 -15.13 3.85 3.30
N CYS A 304 -15.67 4.75 4.13
CA CYS A 304 -16.98 5.36 3.91
C CYS A 304 -17.04 6.10 2.57
N ILE A 305 -16.04 6.94 2.29
CA ILE A 305 -15.96 7.68 1.01
C ILE A 305 -15.85 6.73 -0.17
N HIS A 306 -15.06 5.66 -0.07
CA HIS A 306 -14.93 4.67 -1.15
C HIS A 306 -16.26 3.98 -1.46
N ARG A 307 -17.01 3.59 -0.43
CA ARG A 307 -18.35 3.01 -0.63
C ARG A 307 -19.31 3.98 -1.30
N GLN A 308 -19.34 5.22 -0.81
CA GLN A 308 -20.18 6.27 -1.38
C GLN A 308 -19.83 6.54 -2.85
N LEU A 309 -18.55 6.61 -3.21
CA LEU A 309 -18.11 6.81 -4.60
C LEU A 309 -18.47 5.63 -5.50
N ARG A 310 -18.36 4.39 -5.01
CA ARG A 310 -18.80 3.19 -5.75
C ARG A 310 -20.30 3.19 -6.00
N THR A 311 -21.09 3.52 -4.97
CA THR A 311 -22.55 3.54 -5.06
C THR A 311 -23.06 4.70 -5.90
N ALA A 312 -22.50 5.89 -5.70
CA ALA A 312 -23.00 7.13 -6.30
C ALA A 312 -22.45 7.41 -7.70
N ARG A 313 -21.36 6.74 -8.09
CA ARG A 313 -20.68 6.90 -9.39
C ARG A 313 -20.13 8.30 -9.68
N ASN A 314 -20.40 9.30 -8.85
CA ASN A 314 -19.84 10.64 -8.96
C ASN A 314 -19.79 11.38 -7.61
N VAL A 315 -18.91 12.39 -7.54
CA VAL A 315 -18.67 13.18 -6.30
C VAL A 315 -19.91 13.92 -5.82
N SER A 316 -20.74 14.44 -6.73
CA SER A 316 -21.94 15.21 -6.35
C SER A 316 -23.03 14.33 -5.74
N ALA A 317 -23.18 13.10 -6.22
CA ALA A 317 -24.10 12.14 -5.62
C ALA A 317 -23.54 11.57 -4.31
N ALA A 318 -22.21 11.32 -4.24
CA ALA A 318 -21.54 10.88 -3.03
C ALA A 318 -21.62 11.92 -1.89
N SER A 319 -21.44 13.20 -2.20
CA SER A 319 -21.57 14.28 -1.20
C SER A 319 -22.97 14.40 -0.61
N ARG A 320 -24.01 14.09 -1.39
CA ARG A 320 -25.40 14.02 -0.91
C ARG A 320 -25.62 12.85 0.06
N LEU A 321 -25.00 11.70 -0.20
CA LEU A 321 -25.05 10.55 0.71
C LEU A 321 -24.36 10.84 2.04
N GLU A 322 -23.31 11.69 2.05
CA GLU A 322 -22.63 12.15 3.24
C GLU A 322 -23.35 13.31 3.95
N GLY A 323 -24.39 13.88 3.31
CA GLY A 323 -25.11 15.04 3.87
C GLY A 323 -24.28 16.35 3.89
N CYS A 324 -23.26 16.47 3.03
CA CYS A 324 -22.41 17.64 2.98
C CYS A 324 -22.34 18.28 1.58
N SER A 325 -21.86 19.54 1.50
CA SER A 325 -21.66 20.18 0.20
C SER A 325 -20.56 19.48 -0.61
N ARG A 326 -20.67 19.55 -1.94
CA ARG A 326 -19.64 19.02 -2.85
C ARG A 326 -18.23 19.56 -2.53
N ALA A 327 -18.12 20.82 -2.20
CA ALA A 327 -16.84 21.45 -1.86
C ALA A 327 -16.26 20.86 -0.56
N ASN A 328 -17.08 20.67 0.47
CA ASN A 328 -16.66 20.03 1.71
C ASN A 328 -16.25 18.57 1.49
N TYR A 329 -16.97 17.84 0.65
CA TYR A 329 -16.66 16.46 0.32
C TYR A 329 -15.29 16.35 -0.40
N ILE A 330 -15.03 17.23 -1.38
CA ILE A 330 -13.73 17.29 -2.05
C ILE A 330 -12.61 17.65 -1.07
N ARG A 331 -12.85 18.60 -0.14
CA ARG A 331 -11.87 18.95 0.90
C ARG A 331 -11.59 17.77 1.82
N LEU A 332 -12.61 17.00 2.20
CA LEU A 332 -12.48 15.78 2.98
C LEU A 332 -11.67 14.71 2.23
N MET A 333 -11.97 14.47 0.96
CA MET A 333 -11.20 13.55 0.11
C MET A 333 -9.72 13.93 0.05
N ARG A 334 -9.40 15.22 -0.19
CA ARG A 334 -8.01 15.71 -0.23
C ARG A 334 -7.31 15.49 1.11
N ARG A 335 -7.95 15.82 2.23
CA ARG A 335 -7.42 15.58 3.57
C ARG A 335 -7.09 14.11 3.80
N LEU A 336 -7.91 13.21 3.27
CA LEU A 336 -7.74 11.77 3.40
C LEU A 336 -6.80 11.15 2.36
N GLY A 337 -6.18 11.97 1.49
CA GLY A 337 -5.28 11.49 0.45
C GLY A 337 -5.97 10.71 -0.67
N ILE A 338 -7.28 10.98 -0.89
CA ILE A 338 -8.03 10.40 -2.00
C ILE A 338 -8.03 11.42 -3.13
N ILE A 339 -7.37 11.09 -4.23
CA ILE A 339 -7.36 11.96 -5.42
C ILE A 339 -8.20 11.35 -6.54
N ARG A 340 -8.92 12.19 -7.23
CA ARG A 340 -9.50 11.84 -8.52
C ARG A 340 -8.47 12.12 -9.60
N ALA A 341 -7.89 11.09 -10.16
CA ALA A 341 -6.71 11.19 -11.01
C ALA A 341 -6.94 11.93 -12.33
N ASP A 342 -8.20 12.06 -12.76
CA ASP A 342 -8.60 12.73 -14.00
C ASP A 342 -8.90 14.23 -13.84
N ILE A 343 -8.92 14.79 -12.60
CA ILE A 343 -9.30 16.19 -12.33
C ILE A 343 -8.25 16.93 -11.48
N VAL A 344 -7.06 16.47 -11.32
CA VAL A 344 -6.03 17.28 -10.65
C VAL A 344 -5.61 18.41 -11.61
N THR A 345 -6.34 19.52 -11.56
CA THR A 345 -5.92 20.79 -12.13
C THR A 345 -4.64 21.30 -11.44
N GLU A 346 -3.89 22.09 -12.16
CA GLU A 346 -2.58 22.71 -11.86
C GLU A 346 -2.41 23.36 -10.47
N ALA A 347 -3.46 23.48 -9.69
CA ALA A 347 -3.48 24.12 -8.35
C ALA A 347 -2.61 23.46 -7.26
N VAL A 348 -1.95 22.33 -7.53
CA VAL A 348 -1.02 21.70 -6.56
C VAL A 348 0.45 22.04 -6.87
N ALA A 349 0.74 22.54 -8.06
CA ALA A 349 2.08 23.03 -8.40
C ALA A 349 2.35 24.43 -7.80
N GLU A 350 1.35 25.28 -7.67
CA GLU A 350 1.50 26.65 -7.12
C GLU A 350 1.64 26.67 -5.59
N GLY A 351 1.11 25.70 -4.85
CA GLY A 351 1.23 25.64 -3.39
C GLY A 351 2.58 25.16 -2.85
N ALA A 352 3.46 24.64 -3.73
CA ALA A 352 4.80 24.20 -3.34
C ALA A 352 5.86 25.31 -3.55
N GLU A 353 5.57 26.31 -4.37
CA GLU A 353 6.49 27.45 -4.62
C GLU A 353 6.29 28.59 -3.62
N GLU A 354 5.10 28.75 -3.04
CA GLU A 354 4.84 29.82 -2.05
C GLU A 354 5.41 29.55 -0.65
N SER A 355 5.81 28.33 -0.31
CA SER A 355 6.44 28.04 0.99
C SER A 355 7.96 28.20 1.02
N SER A 356 8.60 28.56 -0.11
CA SER A 356 10.06 28.80 -0.19
C SER A 356 10.47 30.28 -0.21
N THR A 357 9.52 31.22 -0.06
CA THR A 357 9.80 32.67 -0.11
C THR A 357 9.45 33.43 1.16
N VAL A 358 9.42 32.81 2.34
CA VAL A 358 9.38 33.54 3.59
C VAL A 358 10.49 33.08 4.51
N SER A 359 11.58 33.88 4.41
CA SER A 359 12.72 34.11 5.36
C SER A 359 13.67 32.96 5.61
#